data_be4758ea74486a48ec53b4edc5bf8225
#
_entry.id   be4758ea74486a48ec53b4edc5bf8225
#
_cell.length_a   1.000
_cell.length_b   1.000
_cell.length_c   1.000
_cell.angle_alpha   90.00
_cell.angle_beta   90.00
_cell.angle_gamma   90.00
#
_symmetry.space_group_name_H-M   'P 1'
#
loop_
_entity.id
_entity.type
_entity.pdbx_description
1 polymer ?
#
loop_
_entity_poly.entity_id
_entity_poly.type
_entity_poly.pdbx_seq_one_letter_code
_entity_poly.pdbx_strand_id
1 'polypeptide(L)' 'MSTSPNARVVNVLSHWLARHVDDDELRAELAAADTSGLGPDQREAVEELREQLSGENGRADLEMVVRETLEALVLGS' A
#
# COMPACT_ATOMS: atom_id res chain seq x y z
N MET A 1 -5.66 15.74 -15.75
CA MET A 1 -5.90 14.32 -15.59
C MET A 1 -5.85 13.93 -14.13
N SER A 2 -6.85 13.27 -13.64
CA SER A 2 -6.89 12.84 -12.26
C SER A 2 -6.26 11.45 -12.15
N THR A 3 -5.32 11.32 -11.23
CA THR A 3 -4.76 10.03 -10.90
C THR A 3 -5.70 9.33 -9.93
N SER A 4 -6.07 8.10 -10.20
CA SER A 4 -6.93 7.36 -9.28
C SER A 4 -6.20 7.08 -7.98
N PRO A 5 -6.91 7.00 -6.83
CA PRO A 5 -6.29 6.63 -5.56
C PRO A 5 -5.54 5.30 -5.64
N ASN A 6 -6.09 4.37 -6.41
CA ASN A 6 -5.48 3.08 -6.65
C ASN A 6 -4.10 3.23 -7.28
N ALA A 7 -3.99 4.04 -8.34
CA ALA A 7 -2.72 4.23 -9.05
C ALA A 7 -1.63 4.83 -8.14
N ARG A 8 -1.99 5.76 -7.28
CA ARG A 8 -1.03 6.37 -6.35
C ARG A 8 -0.49 5.35 -5.35
N VAL A 9 -1.38 4.54 -4.79
CA VAL A 9 -0.96 3.50 -3.84
C VAL A 9 -0.10 2.46 -4.53
N VAL A 10 -0.48 2.01 -5.72
CA VAL A 10 0.32 1.06 -6.50
C VAL A 10 1.72 1.62 -6.75
N ASN A 11 1.82 2.89 -7.14
CA ASN A 11 3.11 3.50 -7.40
C ASN A 11 4.00 3.53 -6.16
N VAL A 12 3.48 3.97 -5.02
CA VAL A 12 4.30 4.06 -3.81
C VAL A 12 4.73 2.68 -3.33
N LEU A 13 3.85 1.68 -3.41
CA LEU A 13 4.20 0.32 -3.02
C LEU A 13 5.27 -0.27 -3.92
N SER A 14 5.16 -0.02 -5.22
CA SER A 14 6.16 -0.47 -6.19
C SER A 14 7.52 0.16 -5.92
N HIS A 15 7.55 1.46 -5.63
CA HIS A 15 8.78 2.18 -5.31
C HIS A 15 9.40 1.67 -4.01
N TRP A 16 8.57 1.34 -3.03
CA TRP A 16 9.06 0.79 -1.78
C TRP A 16 9.71 -0.59 -2.00
N LEU A 17 9.09 -1.44 -2.81
CA LEU A 17 9.67 -2.75 -3.15
C LEU A 17 10.99 -2.62 -3.90
N ALA A 18 11.11 -1.59 -4.72
CA ALA A 18 12.35 -1.30 -5.44
C ALA A 18 13.40 -0.56 -4.58
N ARG A 19 13.07 -0.29 -3.33
CA ARG A 19 13.92 0.40 -2.37
C ARG A 19 14.19 1.87 -2.71
N HIS A 20 13.29 2.49 -3.45
CA HIS A 20 13.34 3.93 -3.75
C HIS A 20 12.64 4.78 -2.70
N VAL A 21 11.85 4.15 -1.83
CA VAL A 21 11.07 4.79 -0.77
C VAL A 21 11.31 4.02 0.52
N ASP A 22 11.52 4.72 1.62
CA ASP A 22 11.72 4.06 2.93
C ASP A 22 10.38 3.84 3.64
N ASP A 23 10.44 3.19 4.80
CA ASP A 23 9.24 2.84 5.57
C ASP A 23 8.47 4.07 6.04
N ASP A 24 9.19 5.11 6.44
CA ASP A 24 8.56 6.34 6.93
C ASP A 24 7.80 7.04 5.82
N GLU A 25 8.38 7.09 4.64
CA GLU A 25 7.73 7.69 3.49
C GLU A 25 6.51 6.87 3.06
N LEU A 26 6.63 5.55 3.10
CA LEU A 26 5.52 4.67 2.78
C LEU A 26 4.36 4.90 3.75
N ARG A 27 4.65 5.01 5.05
CA ARG A 27 3.61 5.29 6.05
C ARG A 27 2.92 6.62 5.79
N ALA A 28 3.71 7.64 5.46
CA ALA A 28 3.16 8.98 5.18
C ALA A 28 2.25 8.96 3.95
N GLU A 29 2.67 8.29 2.90
CA GLU A 29 1.87 8.18 1.68
C GLU A 29 0.58 7.41 1.91
N LEU A 30 0.65 6.30 2.65
CA LEU A 30 -0.54 5.53 2.97
C LEU A 30 -1.50 6.29 3.88
N ALA A 31 -0.97 7.04 4.83
CA ALA A 31 -1.80 7.87 5.71
C ALA A 31 -2.52 8.97 4.94
N ALA A 32 -1.87 9.50 3.91
CA ALA A 32 -2.45 10.54 3.06
C ALA A 32 -3.34 9.98 1.95
N ALA A 33 -3.28 8.67 1.69
CA ALA A 33 -4.04 8.06 0.61
C ALA A 33 -5.54 8.07 0.91
N ASP A 34 -6.32 8.43 -0.10
CA ASP A 34 -7.77 8.41 -0.01
C ASP A 34 -8.25 7.00 -0.40
N THR A 35 -8.78 6.27 0.56
CA THR A 35 -9.27 4.91 0.32
C THR A 35 -10.74 4.86 -0.02
N SER A 36 -11.42 5.98 -0.04
CA SER A 36 -12.86 6.02 -0.29
C SER A 36 -13.22 5.56 -1.71
N GLY A 37 -12.30 5.68 -2.65
CA GLY A 37 -12.49 5.22 -4.03
C GLY A 37 -12.09 3.78 -4.28
N LEU A 38 -11.61 3.07 -3.27
CA LEU A 38 -11.18 1.69 -3.40
C LEU A 38 -12.33 0.73 -3.13
N GLY A 39 -12.28 -0.44 -3.75
CA GLY A 39 -13.21 -1.52 -3.45
C GLY A 39 -13.01 -2.06 -2.05
N PRO A 40 -13.98 -2.87 -1.54
CA PRO A 40 -13.88 -3.37 -0.16
C PRO A 40 -12.63 -4.22 0.09
N ASP A 41 -12.27 -5.10 -0.84
CA ASP A 41 -11.08 -5.93 -0.68
C ASP A 41 -9.80 -5.11 -0.76
N GLN A 42 -9.78 -4.12 -1.64
CA GLN A 42 -8.64 -3.21 -1.77
C GLN A 42 -8.45 -2.38 -0.51
N ARG A 43 -9.54 -1.87 0.05
CA ARG A 43 -9.50 -1.10 1.28
C ARG A 43 -8.99 -1.95 2.44
N GLU A 44 -9.50 -3.17 2.55
CA GLU A 44 -9.07 -4.09 3.59
C GLU A 44 -7.58 -4.39 3.50
N ALA A 45 -7.08 -4.61 2.29
CA ALA A 45 -5.65 -4.86 2.07
C ALA A 45 -4.80 -3.66 2.51
N VAL A 46 -5.21 -2.44 2.16
CA VAL A 46 -4.51 -1.23 2.56
C VAL A 46 -4.52 -1.04 4.08
N GLU A 47 -5.66 -1.30 4.71
CA GLU A 47 -5.76 -1.20 6.17
C GLU A 47 -4.86 -2.21 6.87
N GLU A 48 -4.81 -3.44 6.36
CA GLU A 48 -3.91 -4.45 6.91
C GLU A 48 -2.46 -4.02 6.77
N LEU A 49 -2.09 -3.46 5.63
CA LEU A 49 -0.73 -2.96 5.42
C LEU A 49 -0.39 -1.83 6.40
N ARG A 50 -1.32 -0.92 6.63
CA ARG A 50 -1.13 0.15 7.62
C ARG A 50 -0.88 -0.41 9.02
N GLU A 51 -1.63 -1.43 9.39
CA GLU A 51 -1.47 -2.11 10.67
C GLU A 51 -0.09 -2.73 10.79
N GLN A 52 0.36 -3.43 9.75
CA GLN A 52 1.66 -4.06 9.74
C GLN A 52 2.78 -3.02 9.83
N LEU A 53 2.62 -1.88 9.17
CA LEU A 53 3.61 -0.80 9.21
C LEU A 53 3.70 -0.15 10.59
N SER A 54 2.62 -0.14 11.35
CA SER A 54 2.63 0.44 12.70
C SER A 54 3.21 -0.52 13.74
N GLY A 55 3.39 -1.79 13.40
CA GLY A 55 3.98 -2.79 14.28
C GLY A 55 5.48 -2.92 14.05
N GLU A 56 6.12 -3.76 14.85
CA GLU A 56 7.55 -4.04 14.75
C GLU A 56 7.80 -5.27 13.87
N ASN A 57 7.43 -5.17 12.61
CA ASN A 57 7.59 -6.28 11.67
C ASN A 57 8.88 -6.13 10.87
N GLY A 58 9.50 -7.26 10.56
CA GLY A 58 10.67 -7.28 9.70
C GLY A 58 10.31 -6.94 8.26
N ARG A 59 11.32 -6.56 7.48
CA ARG A 59 11.09 -6.19 6.08
C ARG A 59 10.51 -7.33 5.25
N ALA A 60 10.92 -8.57 5.53
CA ALA A 60 10.42 -9.73 4.79
C ALA A 60 8.90 -9.88 4.95
N ASP A 61 8.39 -9.66 6.17
CA ASP A 61 6.97 -9.72 6.43
C ASP A 61 6.24 -8.58 5.74
N LEU A 62 6.82 -7.38 5.77
CA LEU A 62 6.25 -6.22 5.10
C LEU A 62 6.21 -6.43 3.58
N GLU A 63 7.26 -7.01 3.01
CA GLU A 63 7.28 -7.29 1.57
C GLU A 63 6.15 -8.22 1.15
N MET A 64 5.87 -9.24 1.95
CA MET A 64 4.78 -10.15 1.69
C MET A 64 3.44 -9.41 1.69
N VAL A 65 3.19 -8.60 2.71
CA VAL A 65 1.94 -7.85 2.82
C VAL A 65 1.82 -6.83 1.70
N VAL A 66 2.92 -6.16 1.35
CA VAL A 66 2.93 -5.19 0.24
C VAL A 66 2.58 -5.88 -1.08
N ARG A 67 3.14 -7.05 -1.34
CA ARG A 67 2.82 -7.81 -2.56
C ARG A 67 1.36 -8.23 -2.60
N GLU A 68 0.82 -8.68 -1.48
CA GLU A 68 -0.60 -9.03 -1.40
C GLU A 68 -1.49 -7.81 -1.64
N THR A 69 -1.11 -6.68 -1.08
CA THR A 69 -1.83 -5.42 -1.27
C THR A 69 -1.79 -5.00 -2.75
N LEU A 70 -0.61 -5.08 -3.37
CA LEU A 70 -0.47 -4.77 -4.79
C LEU A 70 -1.34 -5.68 -5.66
N GLU A 71 -1.36 -6.95 -5.34
CA GLU A 71 -2.18 -7.91 -6.08
C GLU A 71 -3.67 -7.56 -5.98
N ALA A 72 -4.14 -7.24 -4.79
CA ALA A 72 -5.53 -6.83 -4.59
C ALA A 72 -5.85 -5.56 -5.37
N LEU A 73 -4.94 -4.59 -5.39
CA LEU A 73 -5.14 -3.32 -6.10
C LEU A 73 -5.15 -3.51 -7.61
N VAL A 74 -4.26 -4.36 -8.12
CA VAL A 74 -4.14 -4.59 -9.57
C VAL A 74 -5.30 -5.44 -10.08
N LEU A 75 -5.72 -6.45 -9.32
CA LEU A 75 -6.85 -7.29 -9.70
C LEU A 75 -8.19 -6.58 -9.61
N GLY A 76 -8.27 -5.50 -8.88
CA GLY A 76 -9.43 -4.61 -8.90
C GLY A 76 -10.69 -5.15 -8.27
N SER A 77 -10.59 -6.00 -7.30
CA SER A 77 -11.78 -6.53 -6.63
C SER A 77 -12.20 -5.74 -5.42
#